data_28682adec64934d789519b3306513215
#
_entry.id   28682adec64934d789519b3306513215
#
_cell.length_a   1.000
_cell.length_b   1.000
_cell.length_c   1.000
_cell.angle_alpha   90.00
_cell.angle_beta   90.00
_cell.angle_gamma   90.00
#
_symmetry.space_group_name_H-M   'P 1'
#
loop_
_entity.id
_entity.type
_entity.pdbx_description
1 polymer ?
#
loop_
_entity_poly.entity_id
_entity_poly.type
_entity_poly.pdbx_seq_one_letter_code
_entity_poly.pdbx_strand_id
1 'polypeptide(L)'
;MSVINKLSVKNKNVASFAESYFQNFIDTFKKLDKELIIKLEREFLEIRKKNATLYVFGNGGGAATAMTMANDLGFDILKKTNKKTFKIISLNDNSSVITAIANDTGYDNIFLNQLKIHFNRNDKILIFSASGNSKNLVDAANWVKKKGGKVISILGFDGGKLKKISNLSVHIKSEKGDYGPVEDIQLIINHILAHWFQKNL
;
A
#
# COMPACT_ATOMS: atom_id res chain seq x y z
N MET A 1 21.02 -11.29 7.49
CA MET A 1 20.03 -11.41 8.62
C MET A 1 19.39 -10.04 8.75
N SER A 2 18.05 -9.96 8.75
CA SER A 2 17.33 -8.69 8.87
C SER A 2 17.66 -7.97 10.19
N VAL A 3 17.38 -6.66 10.27
CA VAL A 3 17.60 -5.89 11.52
C VAL A 3 16.75 -6.48 12.65
N ILE A 4 15.48 -6.79 12.37
CA ILE A 4 14.57 -7.36 13.38
C ILE A 4 15.08 -8.69 13.93
N ASN A 5 15.61 -9.57 13.08
CA ASN A 5 16.21 -10.83 13.54
C ASN A 5 17.45 -10.59 14.42
N LYS A 6 18.27 -9.60 14.10
CA LYS A 6 19.42 -9.23 14.95
C LYS A 6 18.96 -8.69 16.31
N LEU A 7 17.91 -7.86 16.31
CA LEU A 7 17.33 -7.32 17.53
C LEU A 7 16.72 -8.41 18.41
N SER A 8 16.00 -9.37 17.82
CA SER A 8 15.40 -10.49 18.60
C SER A 8 16.42 -11.38 19.30
N VAL A 9 17.60 -11.58 18.67
CA VAL A 9 18.70 -12.33 19.27
C VAL A 9 19.42 -11.54 20.35
N LYS A 10 19.57 -10.22 20.17
CA LYS A 10 20.30 -9.34 21.09
C LYS A 10 19.54 -9.09 22.42
N ASN A 11 18.23 -9.05 22.37
CA ASN A 11 17.39 -8.69 23.50
C ASN A 11 17.04 -9.92 24.35
N LYS A 12 17.09 -9.76 25.68
CA LYS A 12 16.88 -10.87 26.65
C LYS A 12 15.40 -11.16 26.94
N ASN A 13 14.51 -10.22 26.66
CA ASN A 13 13.07 -10.36 26.90
C ASN A 13 12.26 -9.50 25.91
N VAL A 14 10.94 -9.73 25.90
CA VAL A 14 10.03 -9.05 24.96
C VAL A 14 9.96 -7.54 25.19
N ALA A 15 10.12 -7.06 26.42
CA ALA A 15 10.06 -5.62 26.71
C ALA A 15 11.26 -4.86 26.09
N SER A 16 12.48 -5.36 26.32
CA SER A 16 13.68 -4.76 25.70
C SER A 16 13.68 -4.90 24.17
N PHE A 17 13.11 -6.00 23.66
CA PHE A 17 12.92 -6.18 22.23
C PHE A 17 11.92 -5.13 21.67
N ALA A 18 10.79 -4.89 22.35
CA ALA A 18 9.80 -3.90 21.94
C ALA A 18 10.39 -2.48 21.86
N GLU A 19 11.20 -2.09 22.85
CA GLU A 19 11.91 -0.79 22.81
C GLU A 19 12.86 -0.70 21.61
N SER A 20 13.64 -1.74 21.35
CA SER A 20 14.56 -1.80 20.23
C SER A 20 13.84 -1.82 18.88
N TYR A 21 12.69 -2.51 18.78
CA TYR A 21 11.84 -2.53 17.61
C TYR A 21 11.29 -1.13 17.32
N PHE A 22 10.76 -0.46 18.34
CA PHE A 22 10.20 0.88 18.19
C PHE A 22 11.26 1.90 17.78
N GLN A 23 12.47 1.81 18.34
CA GLN A 23 13.58 2.66 17.94
C GLN A 23 13.95 2.43 16.44
N ASN A 24 14.05 1.18 16.01
CA ASN A 24 14.31 0.86 14.60
C ASN A 24 13.21 1.36 13.66
N PHE A 25 11.95 1.27 14.11
CA PHE A 25 10.81 1.84 13.40
C PHE A 25 10.96 3.36 13.22
N ILE A 26 11.25 4.11 14.30
CA ILE A 26 11.46 5.56 14.25
C ILE A 26 12.59 5.92 13.28
N ASP A 27 13.72 5.22 13.36
CA ASP A 27 14.88 5.47 12.52
C ASP A 27 14.61 5.19 11.06
N THR A 28 13.79 4.17 10.76
CA THR A 28 13.35 3.84 9.41
C THR A 28 12.39 4.89 8.86
N PHE A 29 11.42 5.34 9.67
CA PHE A 29 10.47 6.38 9.29
C PHE A 29 11.15 7.73 9.05
N LYS A 30 12.15 8.11 9.86
CA LYS A 30 12.93 9.36 9.69
C LYS A 30 13.65 9.41 8.33
N LYS A 31 14.04 8.28 7.78
CA LYS A 31 14.72 8.18 6.46
C LYS A 31 13.75 8.32 5.29
N LEU A 32 12.44 8.29 5.53
CA LEU A 32 11.44 8.43 4.48
C LEU A 32 11.48 9.85 3.90
N ASP A 33 11.54 9.93 2.58
CA ASP A 33 11.41 11.19 1.85
C ASP A 33 9.97 11.71 1.95
N LYS A 34 9.79 12.77 2.71
CA LYS A 34 8.47 13.37 2.97
C LYS A 34 7.85 14.03 1.74
N GLU A 35 8.66 14.44 0.76
CA GLU A 35 8.18 14.94 -0.52
C GLU A 35 7.37 13.88 -1.29
N LEU A 36 7.68 12.59 -1.09
CA LEU A 36 6.90 11.51 -1.68
C LEU A 36 5.50 11.38 -1.07
N ILE A 37 5.32 11.74 0.21
CA ILE A 37 4.01 11.79 0.86
C ILE A 37 3.19 12.95 0.26
N ILE A 38 3.80 14.11 0.04
CA ILE A 38 3.14 15.25 -0.63
C ILE A 38 2.74 14.89 -2.06
N LYS A 39 3.60 14.20 -2.79
CA LYS A 39 3.26 13.70 -4.13
C LYS A 39 2.11 12.70 -4.10
N LEU A 40 2.10 11.82 -3.10
CA LEU A 40 1.03 10.85 -2.89
C LEU A 40 -0.31 11.56 -2.59
N GLU A 41 -0.32 12.56 -1.72
CA GLU A 41 -1.50 13.41 -1.45
C GLU A 41 -2.06 14.00 -2.75
N ARG A 42 -1.22 14.59 -3.60
CA ARG A 42 -1.63 15.16 -4.90
C ARG A 42 -2.29 14.13 -5.80
N GLU A 43 -1.79 12.90 -5.81
CA GLU A 43 -2.41 11.80 -6.57
C GLU A 43 -3.82 11.48 -6.09
N PHE A 44 -4.05 11.49 -4.77
CA PHE A 44 -5.39 11.32 -4.19
C PHE A 44 -6.33 12.47 -4.57
N LEU A 45 -5.88 13.73 -4.45
CA LEU A 45 -6.68 14.90 -4.83
C LEU A 45 -7.04 14.87 -6.32
N GLU A 46 -6.12 14.44 -7.19
CA GLU A 46 -6.39 14.27 -8.63
C GLU A 46 -7.49 13.22 -8.88
N ILE A 47 -7.42 12.04 -8.22
CA ILE A 47 -8.43 10.98 -8.32
C ILE A 47 -9.80 11.53 -7.89
N ARG A 48 -9.85 12.22 -6.75
CA ARG A 48 -11.07 12.82 -6.22
C ARG A 48 -11.66 13.85 -7.19
N LYS A 49 -10.82 14.75 -7.75
CA LYS A 49 -11.21 15.76 -8.73
C LYS A 49 -11.81 15.12 -9.98
N LYS A 50 -11.19 14.07 -10.51
CA LYS A 50 -11.65 13.34 -11.70
C LYS A 50 -12.81 12.39 -11.45
N ASN A 51 -13.24 12.22 -10.19
CA ASN A 51 -14.23 11.22 -9.79
C ASN A 51 -13.85 9.79 -10.22
N ALA A 52 -12.56 9.51 -10.31
CA ALA A 52 -11.99 8.23 -10.69
C ALA A 52 -11.86 7.29 -9.47
N THR A 53 -11.65 6.01 -9.71
CA THR A 53 -11.45 5.00 -8.68
C THR A 53 -9.96 4.77 -8.42
N LEU A 54 -9.60 4.64 -7.15
CA LEU A 54 -8.32 4.12 -6.71
C LEU A 54 -8.49 2.68 -6.25
N TYR A 55 -7.93 1.73 -6.99
CA TYR A 55 -7.87 0.34 -6.56
C TYR A 55 -6.63 0.14 -5.69
N VAL A 56 -6.84 -0.34 -4.46
CA VAL A 56 -5.78 -0.57 -3.49
C VAL A 56 -5.65 -2.06 -3.20
N PHE A 57 -4.43 -2.59 -3.15
CA PHE A 57 -4.20 -3.99 -2.89
C PHE A 57 -2.77 -4.30 -2.48
N GLY A 58 -2.59 -5.46 -1.85
CA GLY A 58 -1.32 -6.01 -1.42
C GLY A 58 -1.44 -7.46 -0.99
N ASN A 59 -0.37 -8.05 -0.52
CA ASN A 59 -0.36 -9.37 0.10
C ASN A 59 -0.08 -9.24 1.60
N GLY A 60 -0.58 -10.16 2.42
CA GLY A 60 -0.30 -10.18 3.87
C GLY A 60 -0.67 -8.88 4.57
N GLY A 61 0.27 -8.27 5.28
CA GLY A 61 0.06 -6.96 5.95
C GLY A 61 -0.27 -5.84 4.98
N GLY A 62 0.25 -5.88 3.76
CA GLY A 62 -0.16 -4.95 2.70
C GLY A 62 -1.63 -5.08 2.29
N ALA A 63 -2.21 -6.29 2.35
CA ALA A 63 -3.64 -6.49 2.16
C ALA A 63 -4.46 -5.84 3.28
N ALA A 64 -4.03 -6.03 4.53
CA ALA A 64 -4.67 -5.40 5.69
C ALA A 64 -4.66 -3.87 5.57
N THR A 65 -3.52 -3.28 5.20
CA THR A 65 -3.41 -1.83 4.97
C THR A 65 -4.32 -1.36 3.83
N ALA A 66 -4.44 -2.13 2.73
CA ALA A 66 -5.32 -1.79 1.62
C ALA A 66 -6.79 -1.74 2.04
N MET A 67 -7.25 -2.73 2.81
CA MET A 67 -8.63 -2.78 3.35
C MET A 67 -8.88 -1.62 4.31
N THR A 68 -7.93 -1.35 5.23
CA THR A 68 -8.03 -0.20 6.15
C THR A 68 -8.08 1.12 5.39
N MET A 69 -7.29 1.30 4.33
CA MET A 69 -7.29 2.52 3.51
C MET A 69 -8.64 2.74 2.83
N ALA A 70 -9.30 1.70 2.33
CA ALA A 70 -10.61 1.81 1.72
C ALA A 70 -11.67 2.32 2.73
N ASN A 71 -11.61 1.85 3.98
CA ASN A 71 -12.46 2.35 5.06
C ASN A 71 -12.13 3.82 5.41
N ASP A 72 -10.85 4.11 5.72
CA ASP A 72 -10.45 5.39 6.32
C ASP A 72 -10.62 6.57 5.36
N LEU A 73 -10.24 6.39 4.09
CA LEU A 73 -10.31 7.43 3.06
C LEU A 73 -11.65 7.41 2.29
N GLY A 74 -12.39 6.32 2.37
CA GLY A 74 -13.73 6.20 1.84
C GLY A 74 -14.77 6.65 2.87
N PHE A 75 -15.16 5.73 3.75
CA PHE A 75 -16.29 5.89 4.69
C PHE A 75 -16.00 6.91 5.81
N ASP A 76 -14.84 6.85 6.47
CA ASP A 76 -14.57 7.71 7.61
C ASP A 76 -14.50 9.19 7.25
N ILE A 77 -13.98 9.54 6.07
CA ILE A 77 -14.01 10.92 5.59
C ILE A 77 -15.45 11.38 5.35
N LEU A 78 -16.27 10.56 4.69
CA LEU A 78 -17.69 10.87 4.49
C LEU A 78 -18.39 11.09 5.84
N LYS A 79 -18.24 10.15 6.77
CA LYS A 79 -18.85 10.18 8.09
C LYS A 79 -18.47 11.44 8.90
N LYS A 80 -17.19 11.82 8.86
CA LYS A 80 -16.67 12.93 9.70
C LYS A 80 -16.85 14.30 9.06
N THR A 81 -16.90 14.40 7.75
CA THR A 81 -16.90 15.69 7.04
C THR A 81 -18.17 15.98 6.27
N ASN A 82 -18.98 14.97 5.97
CA ASN A 82 -20.11 15.01 5.04
C ASN A 82 -19.74 15.60 3.65
N LYS A 83 -18.47 15.53 3.28
CA LYS A 83 -17.97 16.01 1.99
C LYS A 83 -17.78 14.84 1.03
N LYS A 84 -17.69 15.14 -0.27
CA LYS A 84 -17.29 14.17 -1.28
C LYS A 84 -15.97 13.51 -0.85
N THR A 85 -15.98 12.20 -0.75
CA THR A 85 -14.85 11.37 -0.37
C THR A 85 -14.07 10.84 -1.57
N PHE A 86 -13.18 9.92 -1.35
CA PHE A 86 -12.44 9.20 -2.38
C PHE A 86 -13.18 7.91 -2.76
N LYS A 87 -13.21 7.58 -4.05
CA LYS A 87 -13.63 6.25 -4.50
C LYS A 87 -12.46 5.29 -4.38
N ILE A 88 -12.36 4.63 -3.25
CA ILE A 88 -11.30 3.64 -3.00
C ILE A 88 -11.95 2.26 -2.88
N ILE A 89 -11.41 1.31 -3.62
CA ILE A 89 -11.85 -0.08 -3.62
C ILE A 89 -10.64 -0.96 -3.33
N SER A 90 -10.71 -1.73 -2.25
CA SER A 90 -9.72 -2.77 -1.99
C SER A 90 -10.03 -4.00 -2.83
N LEU A 91 -9.04 -4.50 -3.55
CA LEU A 91 -9.16 -5.77 -4.27
C LEU A 91 -8.92 -6.98 -3.36
N ASN A 92 -8.71 -6.74 -2.07
CA ASN A 92 -8.57 -7.78 -1.05
C ASN A 92 -9.88 -8.10 -0.31
N ASP A 93 -10.96 -7.34 -0.54
CA ASP A 93 -12.18 -7.41 0.27
C ASP A 93 -13.05 -8.64 -0.04
N ASN A 94 -13.12 -9.05 -1.31
CA ASN A 94 -14.01 -10.14 -1.72
C ASN A 94 -13.28 -11.47 -1.74
N SER A 95 -13.34 -12.21 -0.64
CA SER A 95 -12.71 -13.52 -0.50
C SER A 95 -13.22 -14.55 -1.52
N SER A 96 -14.51 -14.50 -1.88
CA SER A 96 -15.07 -15.41 -2.88
C SER A 96 -14.45 -15.19 -4.26
N VAL A 97 -14.29 -13.94 -4.67
CA VAL A 97 -13.65 -13.60 -5.96
C VAL A 97 -12.17 -14.01 -5.95
N ILE A 98 -11.45 -13.71 -4.86
CA ILE A 98 -10.03 -14.07 -4.73
C ILE A 98 -9.84 -15.58 -4.82
N THR A 99 -10.63 -16.35 -4.06
CA THR A 99 -10.51 -17.81 -4.02
C THR A 99 -10.91 -18.45 -5.34
N ALA A 100 -11.96 -17.97 -6.02
CA ALA A 100 -12.36 -18.44 -7.35
C ALA A 100 -11.25 -18.19 -8.38
N ILE A 101 -10.74 -16.96 -8.47
CA ILE A 101 -9.65 -16.64 -9.39
C ILE A 101 -8.41 -17.48 -9.09
N ALA A 102 -8.05 -17.62 -7.81
CA ALA A 102 -6.89 -18.40 -7.41
C ALA A 102 -7.02 -19.88 -7.81
N ASN A 103 -8.21 -20.47 -7.60
CA ASN A 103 -8.51 -21.86 -7.96
C ASN A 103 -8.49 -22.09 -9.48
N ASP A 104 -9.14 -21.20 -10.24
CA ASP A 104 -9.41 -21.42 -11.65
C ASP A 104 -8.26 -20.95 -12.56
N THR A 105 -7.54 -19.90 -12.17
CA THR A 105 -6.51 -19.26 -13.01
C THR A 105 -5.15 -19.07 -12.34
N GLY A 106 -5.05 -19.44 -11.06
CA GLY A 106 -3.85 -19.31 -10.25
C GLY A 106 -3.76 -18.01 -9.46
N TYR A 107 -3.06 -18.07 -8.32
CA TYR A 107 -2.88 -16.97 -7.38
C TYR A 107 -2.25 -15.72 -8.01
N ASP A 108 -1.42 -15.88 -9.04
CA ASP A 108 -0.79 -14.77 -9.76
C ASP A 108 -1.81 -13.84 -10.43
N ASN A 109 -3.03 -14.29 -10.66
CA ASN A 109 -4.07 -13.57 -11.38
C ASN A 109 -5.12 -12.89 -10.48
N ILE A 110 -5.04 -13.02 -9.14
CA ILE A 110 -6.09 -12.56 -8.21
C ILE A 110 -6.40 -11.06 -8.34
N PHE A 111 -5.40 -10.22 -8.58
CA PHE A 111 -5.58 -8.78 -8.77
C PHE A 111 -5.78 -8.41 -10.24
N LEU A 112 -5.00 -9.03 -11.13
CA LEU A 112 -5.07 -8.77 -12.56
C LEU A 112 -6.47 -9.00 -13.13
N ASN A 113 -7.13 -10.11 -12.77
CA ASN A 113 -8.46 -10.42 -13.31
C ASN A 113 -9.54 -9.50 -12.76
N GLN A 114 -9.46 -9.08 -11.50
CA GLN A 114 -10.36 -8.06 -10.96
C GLN A 114 -10.17 -6.71 -11.68
N LEU A 115 -8.92 -6.29 -11.93
CA LEU A 115 -8.65 -5.06 -12.69
C LEU A 115 -9.16 -5.13 -14.13
N LYS A 116 -9.09 -6.28 -14.81
CA LYS A 116 -9.68 -6.45 -16.16
C LYS A 116 -11.18 -6.21 -16.20
N ILE A 117 -11.89 -6.48 -15.09
CA ILE A 117 -13.34 -6.28 -14.96
C ILE A 117 -13.65 -4.81 -14.66
N HIS A 118 -12.90 -4.18 -13.77
CA HIS A 118 -13.33 -2.92 -13.15
C HIS A 118 -12.56 -1.68 -13.60
N PHE A 119 -11.31 -1.84 -14.08
CA PHE A 119 -10.41 -0.71 -14.31
C PHE A 119 -10.77 0.12 -15.53
N ASN A 120 -10.91 1.43 -15.37
CA ASN A 120 -11.20 2.41 -16.42
C ASN A 120 -10.04 3.40 -16.63
N ARG A 121 -10.06 4.13 -17.74
CA ARG A 121 -8.96 4.98 -18.23
C ARG A 121 -8.42 6.00 -17.22
N ASN A 122 -9.25 6.55 -16.35
CA ASN A 122 -8.85 7.57 -15.37
C ASN A 122 -8.51 7.00 -14.00
N ASP A 123 -8.73 5.71 -13.81
CA ASP A 123 -8.48 5.03 -12.54
C ASP A 123 -6.98 4.89 -12.30
N LYS A 124 -6.63 4.69 -11.04
CA LYS A 124 -5.26 4.45 -10.60
C LYS A 124 -5.21 3.21 -9.72
N ILE A 125 -4.03 2.65 -9.59
CA ILE A 125 -3.78 1.59 -8.59
C ILE A 125 -2.76 2.08 -7.57
N LEU A 126 -2.93 1.65 -6.32
CA LEU A 126 -1.95 1.78 -5.25
C LEU A 126 -1.64 0.41 -4.67
N ILE A 127 -0.39 0.03 -4.72
CA ILE A 127 0.12 -1.27 -4.32
C ILE A 127 0.93 -1.15 -3.04
N PHE A 128 0.60 -1.97 -2.04
CA PHE A 128 1.40 -2.17 -0.84
C PHE A 128 2.25 -3.44 -0.97
N SER A 129 3.58 -3.30 -0.87
CA SER A 129 4.47 -4.45 -0.93
C SER A 129 5.78 -4.20 -0.20
N ALA A 130 6.16 -5.07 0.72
CA ALA A 130 7.49 -4.97 1.33
C ALA A 130 8.60 -5.29 0.33
N SER A 131 8.47 -6.36 -0.46
CA SER A 131 9.51 -6.80 -1.38
C SER A 131 9.50 -6.11 -2.76
N GLY A 132 8.34 -5.62 -3.20
CA GLY A 132 8.15 -5.09 -4.55
C GLY A 132 8.30 -6.12 -5.67
N ASN A 133 8.30 -7.44 -5.36
CA ASN A 133 8.61 -8.50 -6.30
C ASN A 133 7.53 -9.57 -6.47
N SER A 134 6.46 -9.56 -5.67
CA SER A 134 5.37 -10.55 -5.76
C SER A 134 4.75 -10.53 -7.16
N LYS A 135 4.66 -11.70 -7.78
CA LYS A 135 4.29 -11.85 -9.19
C LYS A 135 2.88 -11.30 -9.48
N ASN A 136 1.90 -11.63 -8.63
CA ASN A 136 0.53 -11.12 -8.75
C ASN A 136 0.45 -9.57 -8.75
N LEU A 137 1.28 -8.89 -7.96
CA LEU A 137 1.35 -7.43 -7.90
C LEU A 137 2.06 -6.83 -9.12
N VAL A 138 3.17 -7.47 -9.54
CA VAL A 138 3.95 -7.04 -10.71
C VAL A 138 3.15 -7.20 -12.00
N ASP A 139 2.45 -8.31 -12.17
CA ASP A 139 1.64 -8.56 -13.38
C ASP A 139 0.46 -7.59 -13.47
N ALA A 140 -0.22 -7.32 -12.36
CA ALA A 140 -1.28 -6.30 -12.27
C ALA A 140 -0.75 -4.91 -12.62
N ALA A 141 0.40 -4.50 -12.06
CA ALA A 141 1.03 -3.21 -12.34
C ALA A 141 1.41 -3.05 -13.82
N ASN A 142 2.02 -4.08 -14.40
CA ASN A 142 2.39 -4.08 -15.83
C ASN A 142 1.19 -3.95 -16.74
N TRP A 143 0.10 -4.66 -16.42
CA TRP A 143 -1.13 -4.59 -17.20
C TRP A 143 -1.74 -3.18 -17.15
N VAL A 144 -1.86 -2.58 -15.96
CA VAL A 144 -2.37 -1.20 -15.80
C VAL A 144 -1.52 -0.21 -16.59
N LYS A 145 -0.18 -0.33 -16.51
CA LYS A 145 0.73 0.52 -17.27
C LYS A 145 0.55 0.39 -18.78
N LYS A 146 0.36 -0.84 -19.30
CA LYS A 146 0.05 -1.10 -20.72
C LYS A 146 -1.28 -0.48 -21.16
N LYS A 147 -2.25 -0.34 -20.24
CA LYS A 147 -3.53 0.33 -20.48
C LYS A 147 -3.44 1.86 -20.36
N GLY A 148 -2.25 2.43 -20.14
CA GLY A 148 -2.06 3.86 -19.92
C GLY A 148 -2.50 4.36 -18.56
N GLY A 149 -2.77 3.45 -17.62
CA GLY A 149 -3.12 3.77 -16.24
C GLY A 149 -1.91 4.14 -15.39
N LYS A 150 -2.17 4.75 -14.24
CA LYS A 150 -1.13 5.20 -13.30
C LYS A 150 -0.95 4.19 -12.18
N VAL A 151 0.30 3.78 -11.97
CA VAL A 151 0.72 2.85 -10.93
C VAL A 151 1.40 3.64 -9.82
N ILE A 152 0.86 3.53 -8.60
CA ILE A 152 1.44 4.08 -7.38
C ILE A 152 1.81 2.89 -6.48
N SER A 153 2.91 3.00 -5.73
CA SER A 153 3.30 1.94 -4.80
C SER A 153 3.92 2.50 -3.52
N ILE A 154 3.71 1.78 -2.41
CA ILE A 154 4.41 2.00 -1.14
C ILE A 154 5.20 0.73 -0.86
N LEU A 155 6.53 0.83 -0.96
CA LEU A 155 7.44 -0.30 -1.03
C LEU A 155 8.43 -0.31 0.12
N GLY A 156 8.85 -1.51 0.53
CA GLY A 156 9.97 -1.73 1.45
C GLY A 156 11.25 -2.20 0.75
N PHE A 157 12.19 -2.64 1.52
CA PHE A 157 13.48 -3.22 1.16
C PHE A 157 14.23 -2.38 0.13
N ASP A 158 14.54 -2.93 -1.03
CA ASP A 158 15.13 -2.24 -2.18
C ASP A 158 14.08 -1.71 -3.18
N GLY A 159 12.80 -2.02 -2.93
CA GLY A 159 11.66 -1.64 -3.77
C GLY A 159 11.37 -2.59 -4.93
N GLY A 160 12.26 -3.52 -5.23
CA GLY A 160 12.07 -4.57 -6.24
C GLY A 160 11.68 -4.09 -7.63
N LYS A 161 10.97 -4.94 -8.36
CA LYS A 161 10.48 -4.65 -9.72
C LYS A 161 9.44 -3.53 -9.73
N LEU A 162 8.58 -3.47 -8.72
CA LEU A 162 7.53 -2.46 -8.64
C LEU A 162 8.08 -1.04 -8.61
N LYS A 163 9.23 -0.80 -7.98
CA LYS A 163 9.86 0.53 -7.96
C LYS A 163 10.17 1.06 -9.36
N LYS A 164 10.55 0.18 -10.30
CA LYS A 164 10.84 0.54 -11.69
C LYS A 164 9.58 0.71 -12.54
N ILE A 165 8.51 -0.01 -12.20
CA ILE A 165 7.24 -0.01 -12.92
C ILE A 165 6.39 1.22 -12.52
N SER A 166 6.39 1.59 -11.24
CA SER A 166 5.53 2.63 -10.68
C SER A 166 5.82 4.02 -11.21
N ASN A 167 4.77 4.80 -11.44
CA ASN A 167 4.86 6.23 -11.76
C ASN A 167 5.23 7.06 -10.53
N LEU A 168 4.76 6.62 -9.35
CA LEU A 168 5.14 7.16 -8.06
C LEU A 168 5.42 6.00 -7.11
N SER A 169 6.56 6.02 -6.44
CA SER A 169 6.92 5.01 -5.44
C SER A 169 7.35 5.69 -4.13
N VAL A 170 6.56 5.51 -3.08
CA VAL A 170 6.96 5.84 -1.71
C VAL A 170 7.82 4.70 -1.20
N HIS A 171 9.12 4.93 -1.06
CA HIS A 171 10.07 3.87 -0.77
C HIS A 171 10.59 3.94 0.68
N ILE A 172 10.17 2.96 1.49
CA ILE A 172 10.59 2.73 2.87
C ILE A 172 11.87 1.89 2.83
N LYS A 173 13.02 2.53 2.82
CA LYS A 173 14.32 1.85 2.78
C LYS A 173 14.54 1.03 4.05
N SER A 174 14.61 -0.29 3.93
CA SER A 174 14.78 -1.24 5.04
C SER A 174 15.55 -2.46 4.59
N GLU A 175 16.09 -3.21 5.53
CA GLU A 175 16.76 -4.49 5.22
C GLU A 175 15.77 -5.55 4.74
N LYS A 176 16.23 -6.41 3.84
CA LYS A 176 15.42 -7.53 3.34
C LYS A 176 15.03 -8.45 4.52
N GLY A 177 13.74 -8.69 4.65
CA GLY A 177 13.16 -9.51 5.72
C GLY A 177 12.61 -8.72 6.91
N ASP A 178 12.78 -7.39 6.96
CA ASP A 178 12.16 -6.54 7.97
C ASP A 178 10.72 -6.17 7.59
N TYR A 179 9.86 -7.17 7.46
CA TYR A 179 8.46 -7.01 7.04
C TYR A 179 7.66 -6.12 8.00
N GLY A 180 7.71 -6.41 9.31
CA GLY A 180 6.94 -5.68 10.32
C GLY A 180 7.11 -4.16 10.25
N PRO A 181 8.32 -3.60 10.39
CA PRO A 181 8.51 -2.16 10.31
C PRO A 181 8.06 -1.52 8.98
N VAL A 182 8.15 -2.25 7.87
CA VAL A 182 7.65 -1.76 6.57
C VAL A 182 6.13 -1.69 6.57
N GLU A 183 5.45 -2.75 7.01
CA GLU A 183 3.99 -2.85 7.06
C GLU A 183 3.40 -1.85 8.06
N ASP A 184 4.06 -1.65 9.22
CA ASP A 184 3.69 -0.63 10.20
C ASP A 184 3.76 0.78 9.59
N ILE A 185 4.83 1.10 8.86
CA ILE A 185 4.97 2.41 8.20
C ILE A 185 3.94 2.57 7.07
N GLN A 186 3.63 1.53 6.32
CA GLN A 186 2.56 1.56 5.30
C GLN A 186 1.22 1.94 5.93
N LEU A 187 0.87 1.32 7.07
CA LEU A 187 -0.36 1.63 7.80
C LEU A 187 -0.33 3.05 8.38
N ILE A 188 0.80 3.50 8.92
CA ILE A 188 0.94 4.87 9.44
C ILE A 188 0.79 5.91 8.32
N ILE A 189 1.33 5.68 7.13
CA ILE A 189 1.13 6.57 5.98
C ILE A 189 -0.36 6.68 5.64
N ASN A 190 -1.10 5.56 5.69
CA ASN A 190 -2.56 5.58 5.53
C ASN A 190 -3.22 6.50 6.57
N HIS A 191 -2.92 6.32 7.86
CA HIS A 191 -3.51 7.12 8.93
C HIS A 191 -3.13 8.61 8.83
N ILE A 192 -1.88 8.93 8.45
CA ILE A 192 -1.46 10.32 8.20
C ILE A 192 -2.34 10.96 7.12
N LEU A 193 -2.54 10.29 6.00
CA LEU A 193 -3.40 10.79 4.90
C LEU A 193 -4.87 10.90 5.33
N ALA A 194 -5.39 9.90 6.04
CA ALA A 194 -6.76 9.90 6.52
C ALA A 194 -7.04 11.11 7.45
N HIS A 195 -6.19 11.33 8.45
CA HIS A 195 -6.34 12.47 9.36
C HIS A 195 -6.11 13.81 8.66
N TRP A 196 -5.15 13.88 7.74
CA TRP A 196 -4.91 15.08 6.93
C TRP A 196 -6.14 15.45 6.11
N PHE A 197 -6.70 14.51 5.37
CA PHE A 197 -7.87 14.76 4.52
C PHE A 197 -9.15 15.04 5.31
N GLN A 198 -9.35 14.45 6.49
CA GLN A 198 -10.48 14.79 7.36
C GLN A 198 -10.49 16.27 7.75
N LYS A 199 -9.32 16.91 7.82
CA LYS A 199 -9.18 18.31 8.22
C LYS A 199 -9.14 19.27 7.01
N ASN A 200 -8.57 18.83 5.89
CA ASN A 200 -8.18 19.72 4.78
C ASN A 200 -8.97 19.52 3.48
N LEU A 201 -10.03 18.70 3.46
CA LEU A 201 -10.95 18.58 2.31
C LEU A 201 -12.17 19.58 2.41
#